data_07f3cf007238fcc09a764e7ef3520de5
#
_entry.id   07f3cf007238fcc09a764e7ef3520de5
#
_cell.length_a   1.000
_cell.length_b   1.000
_cell.length_c   1.000
_cell.angle_alpha   90.00
_cell.angle_beta   90.00
_cell.angle_gamma   90.00
#
_symmetry.space_group_name_H-M   'P 1'
#
loop_
_entity.id
_entity.type
_entity.pdbx_description
1 polymer ?
#
loop_
_entity_poly.entity_id
_entity_poly.type
_entity_poly.pdbx_seq_one_letter_code
_entity_poly.pdbx_strand_id
1 'polypeptide(L)'
;MSTRLPSIYQDFIHISRYARFNDDLGRRETWDETVDRYISYFKSKTDNNKKVPWDELRTAILNLEVMPSMRCLMTAGPALEKDQVAGYNCSYVAIDNVKAFDEIMYVLMCGTGVGFSVESKYTNKLPEVPEDLHESDTTVVVADSKIGWASSYREFISLLYSGKIAKWDVSKVRPSGERLKTFGGRASGPEPLVDLFKFTLNIFTKARGRKLSTLECHDIVCKIADIVVCGGVRRSALISLTDINDDQLRHAKSGDWWTHNGQRALANISAVY
;
A
#
# COMPACT_ATOMS: atom_id res chain seq x y z
N MET A 1 27.36 22.00 15.33
CA MET A 1 26.27 22.05 16.30
C MET A 1 25.02 21.63 15.55
N SER A 2 24.26 20.63 16.02
CA SER A 2 22.99 20.26 15.41
C SER A 2 22.03 21.43 15.54
N THR A 3 21.48 21.92 14.42
CA THR A 3 20.46 22.98 14.45
C THR A 3 19.22 22.39 15.11
N ARG A 4 18.88 22.92 16.27
CA ARG A 4 17.67 22.56 16.99
C ARG A 4 16.49 23.24 16.30
N LEU A 5 15.45 22.49 15.99
CA LEU A 5 14.23 23.08 15.44
C LEU A 5 13.62 24.10 16.42
N PRO A 6 12.84 25.10 15.95
CA PRO A 6 12.40 26.21 16.77
C PRO A 6 11.55 25.82 17.99
N SER A 7 10.89 24.65 17.96
CA SER A 7 10.07 24.20 19.08
C SER A 7 10.22 22.69 19.35
N ILE A 8 9.95 22.30 20.60
CA ILE A 8 9.92 20.89 21.03
C ILE A 8 8.93 20.08 20.19
N TYR A 9 7.81 20.67 19.77
CA TYR A 9 6.82 20.02 18.94
C TYR A 9 7.37 19.70 17.53
N GLN A 10 8.11 20.64 16.92
CA GLN A 10 8.77 20.41 15.63
C GLN A 10 9.86 19.35 15.75
N ASP A 11 10.66 19.36 16.81
CA ASP A 11 11.62 18.28 17.10
C ASP A 11 10.93 16.92 17.22
N PHE A 12 9.83 16.84 17.95
CA PHE A 12 9.06 15.62 18.09
C PHE A 12 8.50 15.12 16.74
N ILE A 13 7.94 16.01 15.92
CA ILE A 13 7.44 15.67 14.58
C ILE A 13 8.59 15.19 13.69
N HIS A 14 9.73 15.89 13.70
CA HIS A 14 10.92 15.50 12.93
C HIS A 14 11.37 14.08 13.33
N ILE A 15 11.63 13.85 14.62
CA ILE A 15 12.14 12.57 15.12
C ILE A 15 11.15 11.43 14.86
N SER A 16 9.83 11.69 15.04
CA SER A 16 8.81 10.66 14.91
C SER A 16 8.43 10.34 13.46
N ARG A 17 8.59 11.27 12.51
CA ARG A 17 8.07 11.17 11.16
C ARG A 17 9.11 11.19 10.05
N TYR A 18 10.17 12.00 10.16
CA TYR A 18 11.13 12.26 9.10
C TYR A 18 12.48 11.60 9.32
N ALA A 19 12.97 11.63 10.56
CA ALA A 19 14.30 11.15 10.91
C ALA A 19 14.42 9.64 10.74
N ARG A 20 15.43 9.21 9.98
CA ARG A 20 15.79 7.81 9.85
C ARG A 20 16.60 7.35 11.07
N PHE A 21 16.48 6.07 11.42
CA PHE A 21 17.34 5.47 12.43
C PHE A 21 18.66 5.07 11.77
N ASN A 22 19.75 5.59 12.34
CA ASN A 22 21.10 5.22 11.95
C ASN A 22 21.58 4.12 12.90
N ASP A 23 21.75 2.91 12.35
CA ASP A 23 22.15 1.73 13.15
C ASP A 23 23.57 1.83 13.68
N ASP A 24 24.49 2.51 12.96
CA ASP A 24 25.89 2.69 13.37
C ASP A 24 26.03 3.66 14.55
N LEU A 25 25.18 4.68 14.58
CA LEU A 25 25.18 5.69 15.65
C LEU A 25 24.19 5.35 16.78
N GLY A 26 23.36 4.32 16.61
CA GLY A 26 22.35 3.92 17.59
C GLY A 26 21.27 4.97 17.88
N ARG A 27 21.06 5.94 16.96
CA ARG A 27 20.11 7.06 17.11
C ARG A 27 19.41 7.40 15.80
N ARG A 28 18.40 8.23 15.89
CA ARG A 28 17.79 8.86 14.71
C ARG A 28 18.62 10.04 14.21
N GLU A 29 18.42 10.36 12.92
CA GLU A 29 19.01 11.53 12.27
C GLU A 29 18.65 12.82 13.01
N THR A 30 19.58 13.78 12.97
CA THR A 30 19.32 15.19 13.27
C THR A 30 18.58 15.85 12.10
N TRP A 31 18.11 17.09 12.30
CA TRP A 31 17.44 17.83 11.21
C TRP A 31 18.42 18.08 10.04
N ASP A 32 19.64 18.47 10.32
CA ASP A 32 20.69 18.64 9.31
C ASP A 32 20.93 17.36 8.51
N GLU A 33 21.08 16.22 9.19
CA GLU A 33 21.31 14.92 8.54
C GLU A 33 20.13 14.51 7.66
N THR A 34 18.90 14.81 8.09
CA THR A 34 17.69 14.54 7.29
C THR A 34 17.66 15.38 6.02
N VAL A 35 18.00 16.68 6.13
CA VAL A 35 18.06 17.61 4.99
C VAL A 35 19.20 17.21 4.05
N ASP A 36 20.36 16.88 4.57
CA ASP A 36 21.53 16.47 3.78
C ASP A 36 21.27 15.18 3.01
N ARG A 37 20.60 14.21 3.60
CA ARG A 37 20.16 12.98 2.92
C ARG A 37 19.19 13.29 1.77
N TYR A 38 18.23 14.18 2.00
CA TYR A 38 17.28 14.61 0.97
C TYR A 38 17.99 15.29 -0.21
N ILE A 39 18.82 16.29 0.06
CA ILE A 39 19.56 17.06 -0.96
C ILE A 39 20.50 16.13 -1.74
N SER A 40 21.28 15.30 -1.06
CA SER A 40 22.23 14.40 -1.68
C SER A 40 21.54 13.40 -2.61
N TYR A 41 20.40 12.85 -2.20
CA TYR A 41 19.63 11.93 -3.02
C TYR A 41 19.15 12.58 -4.31
N PHE A 42 18.44 13.72 -4.24
CA PHE A 42 17.91 14.37 -5.43
C PHE A 42 18.98 14.98 -6.32
N LYS A 43 20.05 15.49 -5.74
CA LYS A 43 21.23 15.96 -6.48
C LYS A 43 21.83 14.83 -7.32
N SER A 44 21.97 13.63 -6.78
CA SER A 44 22.47 12.46 -7.53
C SER A 44 21.52 12.01 -8.65
N LYS A 45 20.21 12.13 -8.47
CA LYS A 45 19.19 11.75 -9.49
C LYS A 45 19.06 12.75 -10.63
N THR A 46 19.56 13.95 -10.47
CA THR A 46 19.55 15.01 -11.50
C THR A 46 20.90 15.19 -12.17
N ASP A 47 21.76 14.17 -12.15
CA ASP A 47 23.13 14.20 -12.72
C ASP A 47 23.93 15.41 -12.24
N ASN A 48 23.76 15.80 -10.98
CA ASN A 48 24.37 16.99 -10.39
C ASN A 48 24.10 18.26 -11.20
N ASN A 49 22.89 18.44 -11.72
CA ASN A 49 22.52 19.58 -12.54
C ASN A 49 22.93 20.91 -11.89
N LYS A 50 23.91 21.58 -12.49
CA LYS A 50 24.48 22.85 -12.01
C LYS A 50 23.49 24.03 -12.04
N LYS A 51 22.37 23.90 -12.75
CA LYS A 51 21.32 24.93 -12.80
C LYS A 51 20.45 24.97 -11.54
N VAL A 52 20.48 23.89 -10.74
CA VAL A 52 19.73 23.84 -9.47
C VAL A 52 20.60 24.42 -8.36
N PRO A 53 20.13 25.45 -7.63
CA PRO A 53 20.88 26.09 -6.54
C PRO A 53 20.81 25.23 -5.27
N TRP A 54 21.52 24.10 -5.26
CA TRP A 54 21.44 23.08 -4.20
C TRP A 54 21.77 23.61 -2.81
N ASP A 55 22.77 24.50 -2.69
CA ASP A 55 23.18 25.04 -1.40
C ASP A 55 22.16 26.04 -0.85
N GLU A 56 21.58 26.86 -1.74
CA GLU A 56 20.48 27.78 -1.38
C GLU A 56 19.24 26.97 -0.96
N LEU A 57 18.86 25.94 -1.73
CA LEU A 57 17.74 25.06 -1.41
C LEU A 57 17.95 24.33 -0.07
N ARG A 58 19.16 23.83 0.18
CA ARG A 58 19.53 23.24 1.46
C ARG A 58 19.33 24.23 2.62
N THR A 59 19.83 25.43 2.46
CA THR A 59 19.72 26.49 3.47
C THR A 59 18.25 26.85 3.75
N ALA A 60 17.46 27.04 2.71
CA ALA A 60 16.03 27.36 2.83
C ALA A 60 15.24 26.26 3.54
N ILE A 61 15.56 24.98 3.28
CA ILE A 61 14.93 23.86 4.00
C ILE A 61 15.37 23.81 5.46
N LEU A 62 16.66 24.01 5.75
CA LEU A 62 17.18 24.05 7.12
C LEU A 62 16.52 25.13 7.95
N ASN A 63 16.29 26.30 7.36
CA ASN A 63 15.65 27.45 8.01
C ASN A 63 14.13 27.35 8.05
N LEU A 64 13.53 26.29 7.50
CA LEU A 64 12.06 26.11 7.37
C LEU A 64 11.37 27.19 6.49
N GLU A 65 12.11 27.84 5.61
CA GLU A 65 11.54 28.80 4.64
C GLU A 65 10.75 28.09 3.55
N VAL A 66 11.20 26.87 3.17
CA VAL A 66 10.48 25.96 2.28
C VAL A 66 10.49 24.55 2.85
N MET A 67 9.43 23.79 2.59
CA MET A 67 9.35 22.38 3.00
C MET A 67 9.12 21.51 1.78
N PRO A 68 9.98 20.52 1.52
CA PRO A 68 9.71 19.51 0.49
C PRO A 68 8.54 18.63 0.88
N SER A 69 8.06 17.83 -0.09
CA SER A 69 7.06 16.80 0.22
C SER A 69 7.50 15.96 1.43
N MET A 70 6.61 15.84 2.41
CA MET A 70 6.84 15.01 3.59
C MET A 70 7.29 13.59 3.21
N ARG A 71 6.68 13.03 2.20
CA ARG A 71 6.99 11.70 1.71
C ARG A 71 8.42 11.63 1.16
N CYS A 72 8.81 12.57 0.30
CA CYS A 72 10.16 12.61 -0.25
C CYS A 72 11.21 12.85 0.85
N LEU A 73 10.96 13.79 1.77
CA LEU A 73 11.86 14.06 2.88
C LEU A 73 12.08 12.83 3.78
N MET A 74 11.01 12.05 4.02
CA MET A 74 11.07 10.83 4.81
C MET A 74 11.76 9.67 4.07
N THR A 75 11.53 9.52 2.75
CA THR A 75 11.92 8.32 2.00
C THR A 75 13.16 8.49 1.13
N ALA A 76 13.65 9.71 0.90
CA ALA A 76 14.89 9.94 0.15
C ALA A 76 16.04 9.05 0.66
N GLY A 77 16.87 8.56 -0.26
CA GLY A 77 17.91 7.58 0.00
C GLY A 77 17.44 6.13 -0.22
N PRO A 78 17.82 5.16 0.62
CA PRO A 78 17.64 3.73 0.36
C PRO A 78 16.22 3.27 0.04
N ALA A 79 15.20 3.97 0.57
CA ALA A 79 13.81 3.60 0.30
C ALA A 79 13.40 3.96 -1.14
N LEU A 80 13.75 5.17 -1.62
CA LEU A 80 13.48 5.59 -3.00
C LEU A 80 14.43 4.92 -4.00
N GLU A 81 15.65 4.55 -3.60
CA GLU A 81 16.54 3.73 -4.45
C GLU A 81 15.91 2.37 -4.76
N LYS A 82 15.30 1.76 -3.75
CA LYS A 82 14.66 0.45 -3.90
C LYS A 82 13.33 0.54 -4.64
N ASP A 83 12.57 1.61 -4.42
CA ASP A 83 11.21 1.72 -4.93
C ASP A 83 10.74 3.19 -4.96
N GLN A 84 10.70 3.76 -6.16
CA GLN A 84 10.35 5.16 -6.37
C GLN A 84 8.87 5.46 -6.08
N VAL A 85 7.98 4.45 -6.12
CA VAL A 85 6.57 4.61 -5.77
C VAL A 85 6.41 5.12 -4.34
N ALA A 86 7.33 4.77 -3.45
CA ALA A 86 7.35 5.26 -2.07
C ALA A 86 7.47 6.80 -1.93
N GLY A 87 7.86 7.50 -2.98
CA GLY A 87 7.91 8.97 -3.03
C GLY A 87 6.56 9.65 -3.23
N TYR A 88 5.53 8.92 -3.64
CA TYR A 88 4.20 9.46 -3.91
C TYR A 88 3.27 9.29 -2.70
N ASN A 89 2.44 10.30 -2.44
CA ASN A 89 1.45 10.25 -1.36
C ASN A 89 0.18 9.51 -1.79
N CYS A 90 -0.27 9.72 -3.02
CA CYS A 90 -1.54 9.22 -3.54
C CYS A 90 -1.37 8.66 -4.95
N SER A 91 -2.27 7.74 -5.28
CA SER A 91 -2.39 7.11 -6.59
C SER A 91 -3.86 6.84 -6.90
N TYR A 92 -4.15 6.42 -8.11
CA TYR A 92 -5.48 6.01 -8.53
C TYR A 92 -5.40 4.77 -9.42
N VAL A 93 -6.33 3.82 -9.19
CA VAL A 93 -6.47 2.60 -9.99
C VAL A 93 -7.96 2.34 -10.25
N ALA A 94 -8.35 2.12 -11.51
CA ALA A 94 -9.69 1.60 -11.83
C ALA A 94 -9.68 0.07 -11.73
N ILE A 95 -10.76 -0.51 -11.20
CA ILE A 95 -10.92 -1.97 -11.14
C ILE A 95 -11.53 -2.46 -12.46
N ASP A 96 -10.75 -2.38 -13.52
CA ASP A 96 -11.16 -2.73 -14.88
C ASP A 96 -10.43 -3.95 -15.46
N ASN A 97 -9.51 -4.51 -14.71
CA ASN A 97 -8.79 -5.74 -15.05
C ASN A 97 -8.32 -6.45 -13.76
N VAL A 98 -8.00 -7.72 -13.90
CA VAL A 98 -7.62 -8.59 -12.76
C VAL A 98 -6.35 -8.11 -12.05
N LYS A 99 -5.42 -7.47 -12.77
CA LYS A 99 -4.16 -6.96 -12.20
C LYS A 99 -4.35 -5.78 -11.25
N ALA A 100 -5.48 -5.07 -11.35
CA ALA A 100 -5.76 -3.93 -10.48
C ALA A 100 -5.65 -4.29 -8.98
N PHE A 101 -6.02 -5.50 -8.60
CA PHE A 101 -5.99 -5.93 -7.20
C PHE A 101 -4.57 -6.06 -6.64
N ASP A 102 -3.65 -6.69 -7.37
CA ASP A 102 -2.27 -6.83 -6.93
C ASP A 102 -1.46 -5.54 -7.09
N GLU A 103 -1.79 -4.70 -8.08
CA GLU A 103 -1.22 -3.36 -8.23
C GLU A 103 -1.58 -2.48 -7.02
N ILE A 104 -2.83 -2.50 -6.58
CA ILE A 104 -3.26 -1.80 -5.35
C ILE A 104 -2.48 -2.33 -4.14
N MET A 105 -2.35 -3.65 -3.99
CA MET A 105 -1.56 -4.24 -2.90
C MET A 105 -0.13 -3.70 -2.91
N TYR A 106 0.54 -3.75 -4.06
CA TYR A 106 1.92 -3.29 -4.19
C TYR A 106 2.07 -1.81 -3.83
N VAL A 107 1.20 -0.95 -4.37
CA VAL A 107 1.22 0.49 -4.12
C VAL A 107 0.99 0.81 -2.65
N LEU A 108 0.02 0.15 -2.02
CA LEU A 108 -0.23 0.29 -0.57
C LEU A 108 0.98 -0.17 0.26
N MET A 109 1.63 -1.27 -0.11
CA MET A 109 2.85 -1.76 0.55
C MET A 109 4.04 -0.81 0.37
N CYS A 110 4.04 0.06 -0.64
CA CYS A 110 4.98 1.17 -0.78
C CYS A 110 4.62 2.37 0.12
N GLY A 111 3.48 2.30 0.81
CA GLY A 111 2.99 3.33 1.73
C GLY A 111 2.27 4.47 1.04
N THR A 112 1.90 4.33 -0.23
CA THR A 112 1.13 5.29 -1.02
C THR A 112 -0.36 5.02 -0.85
N GLY A 113 -1.18 6.04 -0.59
CA GLY A 113 -2.63 5.91 -0.54
C GLY A 113 -3.21 5.65 -1.93
N VAL A 114 -4.32 4.91 -2.00
CA VAL A 114 -4.95 4.55 -3.27
C VAL A 114 -6.40 5.01 -3.31
N GLY A 115 -6.73 5.86 -4.30
CA GLY A 115 -8.09 5.99 -4.78
C GLY A 115 -8.36 4.87 -5.77
N PHE A 116 -9.48 4.18 -5.65
CA PHE A 116 -9.86 3.15 -6.61
C PHE A 116 -11.31 3.30 -7.04
N SER A 117 -11.61 2.97 -8.29
CA SER A 117 -12.97 3.01 -8.79
C SER A 117 -13.52 1.61 -9.00
N VAL A 118 -14.71 1.40 -8.43
CA VAL A 118 -15.55 0.23 -8.66
C VAL A 118 -16.82 0.60 -9.42
N GLU A 119 -16.84 1.76 -10.10
CA GLU A 119 -17.96 2.13 -10.99
C GLU A 119 -18.22 1.01 -12.00
N SER A 120 -19.49 0.77 -12.30
CA SER A 120 -19.92 -0.32 -13.19
C SER A 120 -19.25 -0.30 -14.57
N LYS A 121 -18.93 0.89 -15.09
CA LYS A 121 -18.19 1.03 -16.35
C LYS A 121 -16.79 0.40 -16.35
N TYR A 122 -16.19 0.21 -15.16
CA TYR A 122 -14.91 -0.46 -14.97
C TYR A 122 -15.10 -1.92 -14.60
N THR A 123 -15.86 -2.23 -13.53
CA THR A 123 -16.01 -3.60 -13.03
C THR A 123 -16.65 -4.54 -14.05
N ASN A 124 -17.51 -4.02 -14.94
CA ASN A 124 -18.07 -4.77 -16.06
C ASN A 124 -17.03 -5.28 -17.08
N LYS A 125 -15.79 -4.77 -17.05
CA LYS A 125 -14.71 -5.28 -17.89
C LYS A 125 -14.01 -6.50 -17.30
N LEU A 126 -14.23 -6.79 -16.02
CA LEU A 126 -13.70 -8.01 -15.41
C LEU A 126 -14.32 -9.24 -16.06
N PRO A 127 -13.56 -10.35 -16.15
CA PRO A 127 -14.11 -11.62 -16.62
C PRO A 127 -15.15 -12.16 -15.65
N GLU A 128 -15.98 -13.07 -16.14
CA GLU A 128 -16.88 -13.84 -15.30
C GLU A 128 -16.11 -14.86 -14.47
N VAL A 129 -16.55 -15.09 -13.24
CA VAL A 129 -16.03 -16.15 -12.40
C VAL A 129 -16.59 -17.47 -12.95
N PRO A 130 -15.76 -18.51 -13.20
CA PRO A 130 -16.24 -19.79 -13.68
C PRO A 130 -17.32 -20.38 -12.79
N GLU A 131 -18.26 -21.11 -13.41
CA GLU A 131 -19.33 -21.83 -12.67
C GLU A 131 -18.75 -22.88 -11.74
N ASP A 132 -17.69 -23.57 -12.20
CA ASP A 132 -17.01 -24.60 -11.45
C ASP A 132 -15.63 -24.15 -11.01
N LEU A 133 -15.36 -24.30 -9.71
CA LEU A 133 -14.06 -24.13 -9.11
C LEU A 133 -13.58 -25.49 -8.57
N HIS A 134 -12.44 -25.97 -9.07
CA HIS A 134 -11.87 -27.28 -8.71
C HIS A 134 -10.56 -27.10 -7.96
N GLU A 135 -10.32 -27.95 -6.96
CA GLU A 135 -9.00 -28.04 -6.33
C GLU A 135 -7.94 -28.42 -7.35
N SER A 136 -6.82 -27.77 -7.29
CA SER A 136 -5.68 -28.03 -8.19
C SER A 136 -4.42 -28.38 -7.39
N ASP A 137 -3.50 -29.11 -8.04
CA ASP A 137 -2.20 -29.42 -7.44
C ASP A 137 -1.22 -28.24 -7.54
N THR A 138 -1.61 -27.12 -8.15
CA THR A 138 -0.81 -25.92 -8.24
C THR A 138 -0.64 -25.32 -6.86
N THR A 139 0.61 -25.01 -6.48
CA THR A 139 0.94 -24.34 -5.22
C THR A 139 1.53 -22.97 -5.52
N VAL A 140 0.87 -21.93 -5.05
CA VAL A 140 1.36 -20.55 -5.10
C VAL A 140 2.39 -20.35 -3.99
N VAL A 141 3.65 -20.14 -4.35
CA VAL A 141 4.76 -19.94 -3.40
C VAL A 141 4.96 -18.45 -3.17
N VAL A 142 4.85 -18.02 -1.92
CA VAL A 142 5.00 -16.61 -1.55
C VAL A 142 6.44 -16.28 -1.20
N ALA A 143 7.07 -15.36 -1.95
CA ALA A 143 8.38 -14.84 -1.60
C ALA A 143 8.27 -13.70 -0.56
N ASP A 144 9.24 -13.61 0.35
CA ASP A 144 9.28 -12.62 1.43
C ASP A 144 9.68 -11.22 0.95
N SER A 145 8.82 -10.62 0.12
CA SER A 145 9.00 -9.26 -0.41
C SER A 145 7.65 -8.67 -0.84
N LYS A 146 7.57 -7.33 -0.98
CA LYS A 146 6.37 -6.66 -1.50
C LYS A 146 5.95 -7.22 -2.87
N ILE A 147 6.92 -7.35 -3.79
CA ILE A 147 6.67 -7.92 -5.12
C ILE A 147 6.23 -9.38 -5.00
N GLY A 148 6.85 -10.15 -4.09
CA GLY A 148 6.48 -11.55 -3.84
C GLY A 148 5.04 -11.71 -3.39
N TRP A 149 4.58 -10.86 -2.46
CA TRP A 149 3.19 -10.85 -2.02
C TRP A 149 2.22 -10.45 -3.14
N ALA A 150 2.51 -9.35 -3.86
CA ALA A 150 1.67 -8.91 -4.97
C ALA A 150 1.62 -9.95 -6.10
N SER A 151 2.77 -10.54 -6.49
CA SER A 151 2.82 -11.55 -7.55
C SER A 151 2.08 -12.83 -7.16
N SER A 152 2.22 -13.30 -5.92
CA SER A 152 1.49 -14.48 -5.43
C SER A 152 -0.03 -14.23 -5.42
N TYR A 153 -0.46 -13.02 -5.06
CA TYR A 153 -1.87 -12.67 -5.09
C TYR A 153 -2.41 -12.58 -6.53
N ARG A 154 -1.65 -12.01 -7.46
CA ARG A 154 -1.95 -12.03 -8.90
C ARG A 154 -2.12 -13.44 -9.43
N GLU A 155 -1.17 -14.33 -9.13
CA GLU A 155 -1.22 -15.73 -9.53
C GLU A 155 -2.46 -16.42 -8.97
N PHE A 156 -2.73 -16.24 -7.68
CA PHE A 156 -3.89 -16.80 -7.01
C PHE A 156 -5.23 -16.37 -7.65
N ILE A 157 -5.44 -15.06 -7.87
CA ILE A 157 -6.65 -14.57 -8.54
C ILE A 157 -6.75 -15.08 -9.97
N SER A 158 -5.64 -15.13 -10.71
CA SER A 158 -5.63 -15.63 -12.09
C SER A 158 -6.02 -17.11 -12.16
N LEU A 159 -5.60 -17.91 -11.19
CA LEU A 159 -6.00 -19.32 -11.08
C LEU A 159 -7.49 -19.45 -10.75
N LEU A 160 -8.04 -18.62 -9.85
CA LEU A 160 -9.47 -18.59 -9.56
C LEU A 160 -10.30 -18.26 -10.80
N TYR A 161 -9.89 -17.26 -11.60
CA TYR A 161 -10.55 -16.97 -12.88
C TYR A 161 -10.37 -18.05 -13.94
N SER A 162 -9.41 -18.96 -13.74
CA SER A 162 -9.24 -20.16 -14.59
C SER A 162 -9.97 -21.39 -14.04
N GLY A 163 -10.81 -21.24 -13.02
CA GLY A 163 -11.55 -22.34 -12.39
C GLY A 163 -10.72 -23.19 -11.43
N LYS A 164 -9.50 -22.76 -11.04
CA LYS A 164 -8.59 -23.55 -10.22
C LYS A 164 -8.42 -22.97 -8.83
N ILE A 165 -8.64 -23.78 -7.80
CA ILE A 165 -8.34 -23.46 -6.41
C ILE A 165 -6.92 -23.96 -6.13
N ALA A 166 -5.98 -23.04 -6.02
CA ALA A 166 -4.58 -23.36 -5.72
C ALA A 166 -4.35 -23.55 -4.21
N LYS A 167 -3.37 -24.39 -3.88
CA LYS A 167 -2.73 -24.41 -2.58
C LYS A 167 -1.79 -23.21 -2.46
N TRP A 168 -1.41 -22.81 -1.25
CA TRP A 168 -0.40 -21.75 -1.04
C TRP A 168 0.66 -22.21 -0.04
N ASP A 169 1.89 -21.79 -0.31
CA ASP A 169 3.06 -22.01 0.55
C ASP A 169 3.64 -20.64 0.98
N VAL A 170 3.49 -20.36 2.26
CA VAL A 170 3.98 -19.13 2.92
C VAL A 170 5.22 -19.38 3.79
N SER A 171 5.84 -20.56 3.70
CA SER A 171 6.97 -20.97 4.55
C SER A 171 8.20 -20.05 4.44
N LYS A 172 8.33 -19.34 3.31
CA LYS A 172 9.43 -18.39 3.08
C LYS A 172 9.17 -17.00 3.66
N VAL A 173 7.94 -16.72 4.10
CA VAL A 173 7.59 -15.40 4.66
C VAL A 173 8.12 -15.32 6.10
N ARG A 174 8.81 -14.23 6.41
CA ARG A 174 9.38 -13.99 7.74
C ARG A 174 8.30 -14.02 8.84
N PRO A 175 8.66 -14.44 10.04
CA PRO A 175 7.72 -14.52 11.16
C PRO A 175 7.28 -13.13 11.64
N SER A 176 6.15 -13.09 12.34
CA SER A 176 5.64 -11.89 13.00
C SER A 176 6.65 -11.34 14.00
N GLY A 177 6.76 -10.01 14.08
CA GLY A 177 7.61 -9.29 15.02
C GLY A 177 9.03 -8.99 14.51
N GLU A 178 9.48 -9.57 13.41
CA GLU A 178 10.79 -9.28 12.82
C GLU A 178 10.88 -7.82 12.36
N ARG A 179 12.05 -7.18 12.57
CA ARG A 179 12.27 -5.76 12.24
C ARG A 179 12.33 -5.53 10.72
N LEU A 180 11.56 -4.56 10.24
CA LEU A 180 11.60 -4.11 8.84
C LEU A 180 12.69 -3.03 8.67
N LYS A 181 13.78 -3.38 7.96
CA LYS A 181 14.96 -2.51 7.84
C LYS A 181 14.74 -1.29 6.92
N THR A 182 13.93 -1.42 5.86
CA THR A 182 13.79 -0.37 4.82
C THR A 182 12.85 0.76 5.23
N PHE A 183 11.69 0.46 5.79
CA PHE A 183 10.66 1.44 6.17
C PHE A 183 10.49 1.60 7.67
N GLY A 184 11.13 0.73 8.46
CA GLY A 184 10.90 0.62 9.89
C GLY A 184 9.59 -0.11 10.22
N GLY A 185 9.37 -0.42 11.49
CA GLY A 185 8.26 -1.25 11.95
C GLY A 185 8.62 -2.72 12.07
N ARG A 186 7.60 -3.54 12.28
CA ARG A 186 7.74 -5.00 12.46
C ARG A 186 6.89 -5.75 11.45
N ALA A 187 7.33 -6.93 11.05
CA ALA A 187 6.60 -7.82 10.15
C ALA A 187 5.34 -8.36 10.83
N SER A 188 4.28 -8.58 10.03
CA SER A 188 3.03 -9.18 10.49
C SER A 188 3.06 -10.72 10.56
N GLY A 189 4.05 -11.34 9.89
CA GLY A 189 4.00 -12.76 9.58
C GLY A 189 3.15 -13.06 8.34
N PRO A 190 2.97 -14.35 7.99
CA PRO A 190 2.23 -14.77 6.81
C PRO A 190 0.69 -14.77 7.00
N GLU A 191 0.19 -14.82 8.23
CA GLU A 191 -1.22 -15.02 8.56
C GLU A 191 -2.17 -14.02 7.86
N PRO A 192 -1.87 -12.70 7.81
CA PRO A 192 -2.75 -11.75 7.13
C PRO A 192 -2.91 -12.06 5.63
N LEU A 193 -1.85 -12.52 4.95
CA LEU A 193 -1.93 -12.88 3.55
C LEU A 193 -2.76 -14.17 3.33
N VAL A 194 -2.62 -15.14 4.22
CA VAL A 194 -3.45 -16.36 4.21
C VAL A 194 -4.93 -16.00 4.39
N ASP A 195 -5.23 -15.05 5.28
CA ASP A 195 -6.60 -14.56 5.48
C ASP A 195 -7.15 -13.86 4.22
N LEU A 196 -6.31 -13.12 3.49
CA LEU A 196 -6.71 -12.53 2.21
C LEU A 196 -7.02 -13.62 1.17
N PHE A 197 -6.20 -14.66 1.04
CA PHE A 197 -6.47 -15.77 0.13
C PHE A 197 -7.81 -16.45 0.44
N LYS A 198 -8.05 -16.78 1.71
CA LYS A 198 -9.33 -17.37 2.15
C LYS A 198 -10.53 -16.45 1.89
N PHE A 199 -10.39 -15.16 2.20
CA PHE A 199 -11.41 -14.16 1.97
C PHE A 199 -11.77 -14.05 0.48
N THR A 200 -10.76 -13.96 -0.38
CA THR A 200 -10.94 -13.89 -1.84
C THR A 200 -11.59 -15.16 -2.39
N LEU A 201 -11.13 -16.34 -1.96
CA LEU A 201 -11.73 -17.61 -2.34
C LEU A 201 -13.22 -17.67 -1.99
N ASN A 202 -13.60 -17.22 -0.78
CA ASN A 202 -15.00 -17.19 -0.36
C ASN A 202 -15.85 -16.27 -1.26
N ILE A 203 -15.33 -15.10 -1.64
CA ILE A 203 -16.02 -14.19 -2.59
C ILE A 203 -16.20 -14.87 -3.95
N PHE A 204 -15.14 -15.46 -4.50
CA PHE A 204 -15.20 -16.15 -5.79
C PHE A 204 -16.18 -17.33 -5.77
N THR A 205 -16.20 -18.10 -4.69
CA THR A 205 -17.13 -19.20 -4.51
C THR A 205 -18.60 -18.74 -4.54
N LYS A 206 -18.90 -17.56 -3.99
CA LYS A 206 -20.24 -16.96 -4.03
C LYS A 206 -20.57 -16.32 -5.38
N ALA A 207 -19.56 -15.93 -6.14
CA ALA A 207 -19.70 -15.24 -7.42
C ALA A 207 -19.67 -16.20 -8.64
N ARG A 208 -19.67 -17.51 -8.45
CA ARG A 208 -19.65 -18.50 -9.55
C ARG A 208 -20.73 -18.23 -10.59
N GLY A 209 -20.37 -18.35 -11.86
CA GLY A 209 -21.26 -18.15 -13.01
C GLY A 209 -21.64 -16.69 -13.27
N ARG A 210 -21.02 -15.72 -12.60
CA ARG A 210 -21.26 -14.29 -12.81
C ARG A 210 -19.99 -13.45 -12.60
N LYS A 211 -20.06 -12.20 -12.97
CA LYS A 211 -19.00 -11.23 -12.62
C LYS A 211 -19.04 -10.86 -11.13
N LEU A 212 -17.91 -10.46 -10.60
CA LEU A 212 -17.84 -9.83 -9.29
C LEU A 212 -18.70 -8.56 -9.29
N SER A 213 -19.49 -8.35 -8.25
CA SER A 213 -20.23 -7.10 -8.05
C SER A 213 -19.28 -5.96 -7.64
N THR A 214 -19.75 -4.72 -7.76
CA THR A 214 -19.04 -3.53 -7.31
C THR A 214 -18.66 -3.62 -5.83
N LEU A 215 -19.57 -4.12 -4.99
CA LEU A 215 -19.35 -4.34 -3.56
C LEU A 215 -18.32 -5.44 -3.29
N GLU A 216 -18.35 -6.55 -4.03
CA GLU A 216 -17.34 -7.61 -3.89
C GLU A 216 -15.95 -7.12 -4.28
N CYS A 217 -15.83 -6.33 -5.35
CA CYS A 217 -14.57 -5.68 -5.73
C CYS A 217 -14.08 -4.71 -4.63
N HIS A 218 -14.99 -3.91 -4.08
CA HIS A 218 -14.72 -3.01 -2.96
C HIS A 218 -14.20 -3.78 -1.73
N ASP A 219 -14.87 -4.86 -1.36
CA ASP A 219 -14.52 -5.66 -0.20
C ASP A 219 -13.15 -6.35 -0.34
N ILE A 220 -12.81 -6.83 -1.54
CA ILE A 220 -11.47 -7.37 -1.83
C ILE A 220 -10.40 -6.29 -1.64
N VAL A 221 -10.59 -5.08 -2.19
CA VAL A 221 -9.62 -3.99 -2.03
C VAL A 221 -9.50 -3.56 -0.57
N CYS A 222 -10.59 -3.49 0.16
CA CYS A 222 -10.57 -3.21 1.59
C CYS A 222 -9.80 -4.30 2.37
N LYS A 223 -9.97 -5.58 2.01
CA LYS A 223 -9.21 -6.68 2.63
C LYS A 223 -7.73 -6.62 2.29
N ILE A 224 -7.36 -6.24 1.07
CA ILE A 224 -5.96 -5.97 0.70
C ILE A 224 -5.36 -4.87 1.60
N ALA A 225 -6.09 -3.79 1.83
CA ALA A 225 -5.63 -2.74 2.72
C ALA A 225 -5.48 -3.20 4.18
N ASP A 226 -6.38 -4.04 4.65
CA ASP A 226 -6.36 -4.61 6.00
C ASP A 226 -5.05 -5.37 6.27
N ILE A 227 -4.62 -6.22 5.35
CA ILE A 227 -3.37 -6.96 5.50
C ILE A 227 -2.12 -6.08 5.44
N VAL A 228 -2.16 -4.98 4.70
CA VAL A 228 -1.05 -4.03 4.61
C VAL A 228 -0.89 -3.23 5.90
N VAL A 229 -2.00 -2.86 6.56
CA VAL A 229 -1.96 -2.19 7.87
C VAL A 229 -1.33 -3.07 8.92
N CYS A 230 -1.70 -4.35 8.97
CA CYS A 230 -1.12 -5.33 9.88
C CYS A 230 0.39 -5.52 9.66
N GLY A 231 0.87 -5.34 8.44
CA GLY A 231 2.28 -5.46 8.06
C GLY A 231 3.22 -4.37 8.58
N GLY A 232 2.75 -3.48 9.46
CA GLY A 232 3.59 -2.43 10.06
C GLY A 232 3.98 -1.30 9.10
N VAL A 233 3.57 -1.37 7.85
CA VAL A 233 3.67 -0.29 6.88
C VAL A 233 2.43 0.58 7.09
N ARG A 234 2.57 1.79 7.50
CA ARG A 234 1.60 2.89 7.71
C ARG A 234 0.13 2.58 7.38
N ARG A 235 -0.79 3.25 8.08
CA ARG A 235 -2.23 3.22 7.83
C ARG A 235 -2.52 3.28 6.34
N SER A 236 -3.18 2.26 5.80
CA SER A 236 -3.74 2.29 4.46
C SER A 236 -4.73 3.45 4.37
N ALA A 237 -4.59 4.26 3.34
CA ALA A 237 -5.56 5.30 3.02
C ALA A 237 -6.22 4.92 1.70
N LEU A 238 -7.51 4.64 1.75
CA LEU A 238 -8.31 4.26 0.59
C LEU A 238 -9.48 5.23 0.40
N ILE A 239 -9.77 5.53 -0.87
CA ILE A 239 -11.04 6.14 -1.30
C ILE A 239 -11.61 5.25 -2.39
N SER A 240 -12.82 4.72 -2.17
CA SER A 240 -13.60 3.98 -3.16
C SER A 240 -14.52 4.93 -3.90
N LEU A 241 -14.43 4.94 -5.21
CA LEU A 241 -15.34 5.68 -6.09
C LEU A 241 -16.35 4.72 -6.67
N THR A 242 -17.64 5.10 -6.64
CA THR A 242 -18.76 4.28 -7.11
C THR A 242 -19.78 5.11 -7.85
N ASP A 243 -20.63 4.45 -8.62
CA ASP A 243 -21.78 5.09 -9.25
C ASP A 243 -22.76 5.65 -8.20
N ILE A 244 -23.32 6.82 -8.45
CA ILE A 244 -24.28 7.45 -7.54
C ILE A 244 -25.52 6.57 -7.27
N ASN A 245 -25.86 5.71 -8.22
CA ASN A 245 -27.02 4.81 -8.14
C ASN A 245 -26.67 3.40 -7.64
N ASP A 246 -25.44 3.17 -7.13
CA ASP A 246 -25.05 1.89 -6.58
C ASP A 246 -25.62 1.71 -5.16
N ASP A 247 -26.77 1.06 -5.07
CA ASP A 247 -27.46 0.81 -3.78
C ASP A 247 -26.65 -0.11 -2.86
N GLN A 248 -25.86 -1.05 -3.40
CA GLN A 248 -25.06 -1.95 -2.58
C GLN A 248 -23.95 -1.16 -1.85
N LEU A 249 -23.24 -0.30 -2.56
CA LEU A 249 -22.20 0.52 -1.95
C LEU A 249 -22.75 1.66 -1.09
N ARG A 250 -23.91 2.23 -1.46
CA ARG A 250 -24.62 3.20 -0.62
C ARG A 250 -24.90 2.66 0.78
N HIS A 251 -25.24 1.37 0.88
CA HIS A 251 -25.59 0.71 2.14
C HIS A 251 -24.48 -0.18 2.71
N ALA A 252 -23.29 -0.19 2.10
CA ALA A 252 -22.17 -1.04 2.50
C ALA A 252 -21.75 -0.88 3.97
N LYS A 253 -21.99 0.30 4.54
CA LYS A 253 -21.70 0.64 5.95
C LYS A 253 -22.98 0.94 6.75
N SER A 254 -24.09 0.31 6.40
CA SER A 254 -25.34 0.41 7.16
C SER A 254 -25.44 -0.70 8.19
N GLY A 255 -26.18 -0.46 9.30
CA GLY A 255 -26.35 -1.44 10.38
C GLY A 255 -25.01 -1.83 11.04
N ASP A 256 -24.92 -3.05 11.52
CA ASP A 256 -23.76 -3.58 12.26
C ASP A 256 -22.67 -4.12 11.31
N TRP A 257 -22.40 -3.41 10.22
CA TRP A 257 -21.43 -3.82 9.18
C TRP A 257 -20.03 -4.14 9.75
N TRP A 258 -19.59 -3.47 10.80
CA TRP A 258 -18.28 -3.68 11.43
C TRP A 258 -18.11 -5.06 12.04
N THR A 259 -19.21 -5.75 12.41
CA THR A 259 -19.17 -7.10 12.97
C THR A 259 -18.80 -8.15 11.94
N HIS A 260 -19.25 -7.98 10.68
CA HIS A 260 -19.09 -8.97 9.62
C HIS A 260 -18.15 -8.53 8.49
N ASN A 261 -17.98 -7.23 8.32
CA ASN A 261 -17.22 -6.62 7.23
C ASN A 261 -16.30 -5.50 7.74
N GLY A 262 -15.58 -5.75 8.83
CA GLY A 262 -14.72 -4.77 9.50
C GLY A 262 -13.66 -4.15 8.56
N GLN A 263 -13.22 -4.86 7.52
CA GLN A 263 -12.30 -4.35 6.50
C GLN A 263 -12.83 -3.10 5.78
N ARG A 264 -14.15 -2.90 5.68
CA ARG A 264 -14.75 -1.70 5.07
C ARG A 264 -14.42 -0.40 5.80
N ALA A 265 -13.94 -0.47 7.06
CA ALA A 265 -13.45 0.69 7.79
C ALA A 265 -12.27 1.38 7.11
N LEU A 266 -11.52 0.66 6.26
CA LEU A 266 -10.28 1.16 5.65
C LEU A 266 -10.50 2.07 4.44
N ALA A 267 -11.69 2.09 3.85
CA ALA A 267 -12.00 2.95 2.71
C ALA A 267 -13.10 3.96 3.03
N ASN A 268 -12.93 5.21 2.60
CA ASN A 268 -14.05 6.11 2.40
C ASN A 268 -14.78 5.73 1.12
N ILE A 269 -16.09 5.87 1.08
CA ILE A 269 -16.92 5.62 -0.12
C ILE A 269 -17.41 6.97 -0.62
N SER A 270 -17.18 7.25 -1.89
CA SER A 270 -17.56 8.50 -2.56
C SER A 270 -18.31 8.20 -3.84
N ALA A 271 -19.45 8.85 -4.04
CA ALA A 271 -20.21 8.76 -5.28
C ALA A 271 -19.62 9.65 -6.36
N VAL A 272 -19.64 9.18 -7.59
CA VAL A 272 -19.27 9.93 -8.80
C VAL A 272 -20.54 10.41 -9.49
N TYR A 273 -20.58 11.69 -9.86
CA TYR A 273 -21.72 12.35 -10.52
C TYR A 273 -21.51 12.42 -12.04
#